data_0fe6d6b9ecdfe82bf7df043352107fac
#
_entry.id   0fe6d6b9ecdfe82bf7df043352107fac
#
_cell.length_a   1.000
_cell.length_b   1.000
_cell.length_c   1.000
_cell.angle_alpha   90.00
_cell.angle_beta   90.00
_cell.angle_gamma   90.00
#
_symmetry.space_group_name_H-M   'P 1'
#
loop_
_entity.id
_entity.type
_entity.pdbx_description
1 polymer ?
#
loop_
_entity_poly.entity_id
_entity_poly.type
_entity_poly.pdbx_seq_one_letter_code
_entity_poly.pdbx_strand_id
1 'polypeptide(L)'
;MFLRVDDRLVHGQVVTAWLKQLKAKVIIAVDDTAANNAIVTKALKMATPKNVELVIVTAGEGVKILNNYNESDVMIITKAPVTAKALIEANLSYRWTVNVGNVGMAPGRKKYAQTVHLDDDNAAAVTALKALDNVEIYMQTVPGQAVNKF
;
A
#
# COMPACT_ATOMS: atom_id res chain seq x y z
N MET A 1 6.80 2.30 -9.84
CA MET A 1 5.94 1.36 -9.08
C MET A 1 5.14 2.13 -8.04
N PHE A 2 3.81 1.95 -7.97
CA PHE A 2 2.95 2.63 -7.00
C PHE A 2 2.59 1.68 -5.86
N LEU A 3 2.78 2.13 -4.61
CA LEU A 3 2.42 1.41 -3.40
C LEU A 3 1.57 2.29 -2.49
N ARG A 4 0.41 1.76 -2.06
CA ARG A 4 -0.46 2.39 -1.08
C ARG A 4 -0.38 1.67 0.26
N VAL A 5 -0.26 2.44 1.33
CA VAL A 5 -0.45 1.97 2.70
C VAL A 5 -1.86 2.31 3.15
N ASP A 6 -2.66 1.28 3.42
CA ASP A 6 -4.03 1.39 3.94
C ASP A 6 -4.33 0.16 4.79
N ASP A 7 -4.58 0.33 6.08
CA ASP A 7 -4.77 -0.78 7.02
C ASP A 7 -6.07 -1.59 6.78
N ARG A 8 -6.94 -1.08 5.92
CA ARG A 8 -8.15 -1.77 5.46
C ARG A 8 -7.90 -2.60 4.19
N LEU A 9 -6.72 -2.47 3.55
CA LEU A 9 -6.40 -3.06 2.25
C LEU A 9 -7.40 -2.65 1.15
N VAL A 10 -7.92 -3.63 0.39
CA VAL A 10 -8.89 -3.35 -0.66
C VAL A 10 -10.25 -3.05 -0.05
N HIS A 11 -10.73 -1.81 -0.22
CA HIS A 11 -12.05 -1.42 0.27
C HIS A 11 -12.66 -0.29 -0.56
N GLY A 12 -13.91 -0.46 -0.92
CA GLY A 12 -14.86 0.51 -1.46
C GLY A 12 -14.33 1.53 -2.46
N GLN A 13 -14.87 2.73 -2.35
CA GLN A 13 -14.65 3.85 -3.28
C GLN A 13 -13.19 4.34 -3.33
N VAL A 14 -12.44 4.20 -2.23
CA VAL A 14 -11.05 4.66 -2.16
C VAL A 14 -10.17 3.89 -3.15
N VAL A 15 -10.29 2.56 -3.17
CA VAL A 15 -9.53 1.72 -4.12
C VAL A 15 -9.97 2.01 -5.56
N THR A 16 -11.27 2.14 -5.80
CA THR A 16 -11.80 2.48 -7.13
C THR A 16 -11.26 3.80 -7.65
N ALA A 17 -11.18 4.83 -6.80
CA ALA A 17 -10.62 6.13 -7.18
C ALA A 17 -9.14 6.03 -7.55
N TRP A 18 -8.34 5.29 -6.77
CA TRP A 18 -6.93 5.08 -7.07
C TRP A 18 -6.70 4.24 -8.33
N LEU A 19 -7.46 3.17 -8.53
CA LEU A 19 -7.39 2.36 -9.75
C LEU A 19 -7.66 3.19 -11.01
N LYS A 20 -8.67 4.08 -10.94
CA LYS A 20 -9.00 4.99 -12.05
C LYS A 20 -7.87 5.99 -12.31
N GLN A 21 -7.29 6.57 -11.27
CA GLN A 21 -6.18 7.53 -11.36
C GLN A 21 -4.93 6.88 -11.97
N LEU A 22 -4.60 5.68 -11.53
CA LEU A 22 -3.41 4.94 -11.94
C LEU A 22 -3.62 4.18 -13.26
N LYS A 23 -4.87 3.93 -13.67
CA LYS A 23 -5.23 3.01 -14.76
C LYS A 23 -4.71 1.59 -14.54
N ALA A 24 -4.57 1.21 -13.27
CA ALA A 24 -4.05 -0.09 -12.89
C ALA A 24 -5.07 -1.21 -13.20
N LYS A 25 -4.55 -2.36 -13.60
CA LYS A 25 -5.32 -3.56 -13.96
C LYS A 25 -5.18 -4.68 -12.93
N VAL A 26 -4.16 -4.56 -12.08
CA VAL A 26 -3.82 -5.56 -11.06
C VAL A 26 -3.64 -4.87 -9.72
N ILE A 27 -4.24 -5.44 -8.67
CA ILE A 27 -3.93 -5.10 -7.28
C ILE A 27 -3.12 -6.25 -6.68
N ILE A 28 -1.96 -5.93 -6.11
CA ILE A 28 -1.19 -6.87 -5.29
C ILE A 28 -1.38 -6.44 -3.83
N ALA A 29 -2.21 -7.19 -3.11
CA ALA A 29 -2.42 -6.99 -1.68
C ALA A 29 -1.41 -7.82 -0.89
N VAL A 30 -0.53 -7.16 -0.14
CA VAL A 30 0.55 -7.80 0.61
C VAL A 30 0.24 -7.73 2.10
N ASP A 31 -0.22 -8.84 2.64
CA ASP A 31 -0.53 -9.00 4.07
C ASP A 31 -0.56 -10.48 4.46
N ASP A 32 0.23 -10.86 5.45
CA ASP A 32 0.36 -12.26 5.88
C ASP A 32 -0.96 -12.84 6.39
N THR A 33 -1.71 -12.05 7.16
CA THR A 33 -3.02 -12.47 7.69
C THR A 33 -4.02 -12.70 6.56
N ALA A 34 -4.14 -11.77 5.62
CA ALA A 34 -5.06 -11.87 4.49
C ALA A 34 -4.70 -13.07 3.59
N ALA A 35 -3.42 -13.30 3.33
CA ALA A 35 -2.96 -14.40 2.49
C ALA A 35 -3.27 -15.79 3.09
N ASN A 36 -3.36 -15.89 4.41
CA ASN A 36 -3.59 -17.14 5.15
C ASN A 36 -5.02 -17.28 5.71
N ASN A 37 -5.93 -16.37 5.37
CA ASN A 37 -7.31 -16.38 5.88
C ASN A 37 -8.32 -16.34 4.73
N ALA A 38 -9.01 -17.48 4.50
CA ALA A 38 -9.97 -17.62 3.40
C ALA A 38 -11.15 -16.63 3.47
N ILE A 39 -11.60 -16.26 4.68
CA ILE A 39 -12.70 -15.30 4.87
C ILE A 39 -12.25 -13.90 4.44
N VAL A 40 -11.06 -13.48 4.88
CA VAL A 40 -10.48 -12.18 4.51
C VAL A 40 -10.21 -12.13 3.00
N THR A 41 -9.62 -13.16 2.43
CA THR A 41 -9.39 -13.28 0.98
C THR A 41 -10.70 -13.11 0.20
N LYS A 42 -11.76 -13.79 0.61
CA LYS A 42 -13.08 -13.69 -0.02
C LYS A 42 -13.64 -12.25 0.05
N ALA A 43 -13.54 -11.62 1.23
CA ALA A 43 -14.00 -10.24 1.41
C ALA A 43 -13.23 -9.25 0.51
N LEU A 44 -11.92 -9.38 0.41
CA LEU A 44 -11.10 -8.56 -0.47
C LEU A 44 -11.43 -8.75 -1.95
N LYS A 45 -11.67 -9.99 -2.38
CA LYS A 45 -12.12 -10.29 -3.74
C LYS A 45 -13.46 -9.65 -4.05
N MET A 46 -14.40 -9.67 -3.12
CA MET A 46 -15.72 -9.03 -3.28
C MET A 46 -15.62 -7.51 -3.36
N ALA A 47 -14.65 -6.89 -2.69
CA ALA A 47 -14.40 -5.45 -2.72
C ALA A 47 -13.64 -4.99 -3.96
N THR A 48 -13.07 -5.90 -4.74
CA THR A 48 -12.29 -5.62 -5.94
C THR A 48 -13.20 -5.49 -7.16
N PRO A 49 -13.07 -4.44 -8.00
CA PRO A 49 -13.80 -4.33 -9.25
C PRO A 49 -13.59 -5.56 -10.15
N LYS A 50 -14.63 -6.00 -10.85
CA LYS A 50 -14.62 -7.23 -11.68
C LYS A 50 -13.59 -7.23 -12.81
N ASN A 51 -13.23 -6.06 -13.31
CA ASN A 51 -12.25 -5.88 -14.39
C ASN A 51 -10.80 -5.75 -13.90
N VAL A 52 -10.56 -5.93 -12.59
CA VAL A 52 -9.25 -5.83 -11.98
C VAL A 52 -8.87 -7.16 -11.37
N GLU A 53 -7.67 -7.64 -11.67
CA GLU A 53 -7.10 -8.82 -11.03
C GLU A 53 -6.69 -8.50 -9.59
N LEU A 54 -7.01 -9.37 -8.65
CA LEU A 54 -6.54 -9.28 -7.27
C LEU A 54 -5.62 -10.46 -6.96
N VAL A 55 -4.40 -10.15 -6.57
CA VAL A 55 -3.40 -11.09 -6.08
C VAL A 55 -3.14 -10.80 -4.60
N ILE A 56 -3.35 -11.79 -3.74
CA ILE A 56 -3.13 -11.67 -2.29
C ILE A 56 -1.96 -12.56 -1.91
N VAL A 57 -0.94 -11.97 -1.32
CA VAL A 57 0.33 -12.66 -0.99
C VAL A 57 0.85 -12.27 0.38
N THR A 58 1.69 -13.11 0.95
CA THR A 58 2.49 -12.76 2.12
C THR A 58 3.57 -11.74 1.77
N ALA A 59 4.14 -11.10 2.78
CA ALA A 59 5.26 -10.17 2.56
C ALA A 59 6.44 -10.87 1.87
N GLY A 60 6.78 -12.09 2.27
CA GLY A 60 7.86 -12.87 1.67
C GLY A 60 7.63 -13.25 0.21
N GLU A 61 6.39 -13.55 -0.18
CA GLU A 61 6.00 -13.78 -1.57
C GLU A 61 5.98 -12.49 -2.36
N GLY A 62 5.42 -11.42 -1.79
CA GLY A 62 5.32 -10.10 -2.41
C GLY A 62 6.66 -9.55 -2.88
N VAL A 63 7.71 -9.76 -2.09
CA VAL A 63 9.09 -9.37 -2.45
C VAL A 63 9.54 -10.00 -3.79
N LYS A 64 9.08 -11.22 -4.09
CA LYS A 64 9.55 -12.02 -5.23
C LYS A 64 8.72 -11.84 -6.50
N ILE A 65 7.43 -11.49 -6.38
CA ILE A 65 6.52 -11.53 -7.53
C ILE A 65 6.47 -10.27 -8.35
N LEU A 66 6.99 -9.14 -7.85
CA LEU A 66 6.87 -7.83 -8.52
C LEU A 66 7.44 -7.83 -9.94
N ASN A 67 8.51 -8.59 -10.18
CA ASN A 67 9.12 -8.70 -11.50
C ASN A 67 8.24 -9.42 -12.55
N ASN A 68 7.17 -10.06 -12.13
CA ASN A 68 6.23 -10.76 -13.03
C ASN A 68 5.19 -9.81 -13.63
N TYR A 69 5.18 -8.54 -13.21
CA TYR A 69 4.16 -7.56 -13.60
C TYR A 69 4.80 -6.32 -14.23
N ASN A 70 4.07 -5.70 -15.14
CA ASN A 70 4.42 -4.38 -15.64
C ASN A 70 4.09 -3.34 -14.56
N GLU A 71 5.07 -2.52 -14.17
CA GLU A 71 4.92 -1.54 -13.08
C GLU A 71 3.79 -0.51 -13.31
N SER A 72 3.47 -0.19 -14.57
CA SER A 72 2.38 0.73 -14.92
C SER A 72 0.98 0.12 -14.75
N ASP A 73 0.87 -1.20 -14.69
CA ASP A 73 -0.39 -1.91 -14.58
C ASP A 73 -0.76 -2.29 -13.14
N VAL A 74 0.17 -2.08 -12.20
CA VAL A 74 0.05 -2.59 -10.83
C VAL A 74 -0.15 -1.49 -9.81
N MET A 75 -1.09 -1.72 -8.91
CA MET A 75 -1.21 -1.02 -7.62
C MET A 75 -0.91 -2.01 -6.49
N ILE A 76 0.16 -1.77 -5.76
CA ILE A 76 0.47 -2.55 -4.56
C ILE A 76 -0.24 -1.92 -3.36
N ILE A 77 -0.79 -2.75 -2.47
CA ILE A 77 -1.41 -2.28 -1.24
C ILE A 77 -0.95 -3.13 -0.05
N THR A 78 -0.64 -2.47 1.05
CA THR A 78 -0.21 -3.08 2.31
C THR A 78 -0.78 -2.33 3.49
N LYS A 79 -0.85 -2.96 4.68
CA LYS A 79 -1.44 -2.35 5.87
C LYS A 79 -0.53 -1.34 6.57
N ALA A 80 0.79 -1.47 6.43
CA ALA A 80 1.72 -0.74 7.28
C ALA A 80 2.98 -0.27 6.54
N PRO A 81 3.56 0.88 6.93
CA PRO A 81 4.84 1.37 6.41
C PRO A 81 6.01 0.38 6.56
N VAL A 82 6.06 -0.41 7.62
CA VAL A 82 7.11 -1.42 7.80
C VAL A 82 7.09 -2.49 6.70
N THR A 83 5.90 -2.92 6.26
CA THR A 83 5.76 -3.87 5.14
C THR A 83 6.15 -3.20 3.82
N ALA A 84 5.73 -1.95 3.60
CA ALA A 84 6.14 -1.17 2.43
C ALA A 84 7.66 -1.06 2.34
N LYS A 85 8.33 -0.76 3.47
CA LYS A 85 9.79 -0.69 3.56
C LYS A 85 10.45 -1.99 3.14
N ALA A 86 9.99 -3.13 3.66
CA ALA A 86 10.54 -4.44 3.31
C ALA A 86 10.43 -4.75 1.81
N LEU A 87 9.28 -4.44 1.19
CA LEU A 87 9.08 -4.62 -0.25
C LEU A 87 10.01 -3.75 -1.09
N ILE A 88 10.16 -2.48 -0.71
CA ILE A 88 10.96 -1.50 -1.44
C ILE A 88 12.45 -1.81 -1.32
N GLU A 89 12.94 -2.11 -0.13
CA GLU A 89 14.36 -2.44 0.10
C GLU A 89 14.81 -3.70 -0.65
N ALA A 90 13.88 -4.65 -0.86
CA ALA A 90 14.14 -5.84 -1.66
C ALA A 90 14.04 -5.59 -3.18
N ASN A 91 13.56 -4.43 -3.61
CA ASN A 91 13.27 -4.10 -5.02
C ASN A 91 13.72 -2.67 -5.36
N LEU A 92 14.95 -2.31 -5.02
CA LEU A 92 15.52 -0.96 -5.18
C LEU A 92 15.72 -0.52 -6.63
N SER A 93 15.62 -1.42 -7.61
CA SER A 93 15.73 -1.11 -9.03
C SER A 93 14.54 -0.29 -9.56
N TYR A 94 13.39 -0.35 -8.88
CA TYR A 94 12.23 0.45 -9.25
C TYR A 94 12.29 1.86 -8.68
N ARG A 95 11.66 2.80 -9.39
CA ARG A 95 11.29 4.09 -8.81
C ARG A 95 9.93 3.94 -8.13
N TRP A 96 9.85 4.35 -6.87
CA TRP A 96 8.68 4.14 -6.03
C TRP A 96 7.93 5.42 -5.74
N THR A 97 6.61 5.35 -5.86
CA THR A 97 5.67 6.34 -5.33
C THR A 97 4.88 5.67 -4.20
N VAL A 98 5.08 6.14 -2.98
CA VAL A 98 4.46 5.57 -1.78
C VAL A 98 3.40 6.54 -1.25
N ASN A 99 2.16 6.11 -1.29
CA ASN A 99 1.03 6.84 -0.73
C ASN A 99 0.63 6.24 0.61
N VAL A 100 0.76 6.98 1.69
CA VAL A 100 0.21 6.59 3.00
C VAL A 100 -1.18 7.19 3.12
N GLY A 101 -2.20 6.36 2.89
CA GLY A 101 -3.58 6.82 2.76
C GLY A 101 -4.41 6.69 4.02
N ASN A 102 -4.26 5.57 4.71
CA ASN A 102 -4.99 5.32 5.95
C ASN A 102 -4.23 4.37 6.86
N VAL A 103 -3.94 4.83 8.05
CA VAL A 103 -3.47 4.03 9.18
C VAL A 103 -4.20 4.52 10.42
N GLY A 104 -5.18 3.77 10.88
CA GLY A 104 -6.10 4.18 11.93
C GLY A 104 -5.44 4.42 13.28
N MET A 105 -6.15 5.11 14.15
CA MET A 105 -5.70 5.33 15.52
C MET A 105 -5.66 4.00 16.28
N ALA A 106 -4.60 3.82 17.08
CA ALA A 106 -4.44 2.72 18.01
C ALA A 106 -3.53 3.17 19.16
N PRO A 107 -3.52 2.46 20.31
CA PRO A 107 -2.61 2.75 21.40
C PRO A 107 -1.14 2.81 20.91
N GLY A 108 -0.39 3.81 21.37
CA GLY A 108 1.01 4.02 20.98
C GLY A 108 1.23 4.72 19.64
N ARG A 109 0.18 5.05 18.89
CA ARG A 109 0.28 5.80 17.63
C ARG A 109 0.11 7.31 17.85
N LYS A 110 0.90 8.08 17.11
CA LYS A 110 0.83 9.55 17.04
C LYS A 110 0.19 9.97 15.72
N LYS A 111 -0.55 11.07 15.73
CA LYS A 111 -1.20 11.61 14.54
C LYS A 111 -0.21 12.34 13.63
N TYR A 112 -0.19 11.98 12.35
CA TYR A 112 0.56 12.64 11.28
C TYR A 112 -0.36 13.36 10.30
N ALA A 113 -1.53 12.80 10.02
CA ALA A 113 -2.61 13.41 9.24
C ALA A 113 -3.96 12.94 9.78
N GLN A 114 -5.05 13.42 9.20
CA GLN A 114 -6.40 13.08 9.66
C GLN A 114 -6.65 11.56 9.67
N THR A 115 -6.12 10.84 8.70
CA THR A 115 -6.29 9.39 8.53
C THR A 115 -5.01 8.60 8.76
N VAL A 116 -3.93 9.25 9.23
CA VAL A 116 -2.62 8.60 9.40
C VAL A 116 -2.10 8.78 10.81
N HIS A 117 -1.99 7.65 11.51
CA HIS A 117 -1.46 7.56 12.86
C HIS A 117 -0.39 6.46 12.87
N LEU A 118 0.82 6.77 13.31
CA LEU A 118 1.96 5.86 13.27
C LEU A 118 2.53 5.65 14.69
N ASP A 119 2.87 4.41 14.99
CA ASP A 119 3.77 4.07 16.09
C ASP A 119 5.23 4.34 15.71
N ASP A 120 6.14 4.16 16.65
CA ASP A 120 7.55 4.49 16.46
C ASP A 120 8.20 3.64 15.35
N ASP A 121 7.84 2.35 15.21
CA ASP A 121 8.37 1.46 14.17
C ASP A 121 7.92 1.89 12.77
N ASN A 122 6.65 2.20 12.62
CA ASN A 122 6.11 2.67 11.34
C ASN A 122 6.61 4.07 10.98
N ALA A 123 6.78 4.96 11.95
CA ALA A 123 7.41 6.26 11.75
C ALA A 123 8.88 6.14 11.32
N ALA A 124 9.63 5.23 11.94
CA ALA A 124 11.01 4.94 11.54
C ALA A 124 11.08 4.37 10.11
N ALA A 125 10.13 3.51 9.72
CA ALA A 125 10.03 2.99 8.36
C ALA A 125 9.79 4.12 7.34
N VAL A 126 8.90 5.07 7.63
CA VAL A 126 8.67 6.26 6.78
C VAL A 126 9.94 7.10 6.66
N THR A 127 10.63 7.33 7.76
CA THR A 127 11.90 8.10 7.75
C THR A 127 12.96 7.41 6.88
N ALA A 128 13.09 6.09 6.99
CA ALA A 128 14.01 5.32 6.16
C ALA A 128 13.65 5.39 4.67
N LEU A 129 12.38 5.28 4.33
CA LEU A 129 11.90 5.38 2.95
C LEU A 129 12.14 6.77 2.36
N LYS A 130 11.92 7.84 3.13
CA LYS A 130 12.21 9.23 2.69
C LYS A 130 13.68 9.45 2.35
N ALA A 131 14.58 8.73 2.95
CA ALA A 131 16.02 8.86 2.73
C ALA A 131 16.50 8.20 1.42
N LEU A 132 15.65 7.42 0.75
CA LEU A 132 15.99 6.75 -0.50
C LEU A 132 15.74 7.67 -1.71
N ASP A 133 16.71 7.85 -2.58
CA ASP A 133 16.63 8.72 -3.75
C ASP A 133 15.61 8.29 -4.80
N ASN A 134 15.26 7.00 -4.81
CA ASN A 134 14.29 6.40 -5.72
C ASN A 134 12.88 6.30 -5.13
N VAL A 135 12.61 6.91 -3.97
CA VAL A 135 11.32 6.87 -3.28
C VAL A 135 10.75 8.27 -3.10
N GLU A 136 9.53 8.47 -3.59
CA GLU A 136 8.67 9.60 -3.22
C GLU A 136 7.59 9.10 -2.27
N ILE A 137 7.47 9.69 -1.07
CA ILE A 137 6.48 9.29 -0.07
C ILE A 137 5.66 10.49 0.41
N TYR A 138 4.34 10.33 0.46
CA TYR A 138 3.39 11.36 0.87
C TYR A 138 2.11 10.76 1.48
N MET A 139 1.32 11.61 2.15
CA MET A 139 0.01 11.25 2.70
C MET A 139 -1.11 11.86 1.85
N GLN A 140 -2.06 11.02 1.43
CA GLN A 140 -3.26 11.43 0.72
C GLN A 140 -4.32 10.34 0.79
N THR A 141 -5.54 10.66 1.19
CA THR A 141 -6.61 9.65 1.34
C THR A 141 -7.14 9.18 -0.01
N VAL A 142 -7.56 10.12 -0.85
CA VAL A 142 -8.04 9.85 -2.22
C VAL A 142 -7.46 10.84 -3.21
N PRO A 143 -7.33 10.47 -4.49
CA PRO A 143 -6.89 11.39 -5.53
C PRO A 143 -7.75 12.66 -5.56
N GLY A 144 -7.11 13.81 -5.77
CA GLY A 144 -7.79 15.11 -5.82
C GLY A 144 -7.95 15.80 -4.47
N GLN A 145 -7.73 15.12 -3.36
CA GLN A 145 -7.63 15.75 -2.04
C GLN A 145 -6.23 16.31 -1.76
N ALA A 146 -6.11 17.08 -0.68
CA ALA A 146 -4.83 17.66 -0.29
C ALA A 146 -3.75 16.59 -0.06
N VAL A 147 -2.58 16.85 -0.60
CA VAL A 147 -1.37 16.05 -0.38
C VAL A 147 -0.62 16.64 0.81
N ASN A 148 -0.33 15.80 1.79
CA ASN A 148 0.49 16.16 2.94
C ASN A 148 1.85 15.46 2.85
N LYS A 149 2.91 16.20 3.13
CA LYS A 149 4.27 15.64 3.21
C LYS A 149 4.58 15.19 4.62
N PHE A 150 5.43 14.19 4.73
CA PHE A 150 6.00 13.83 6.03
C PHE A 150 7.10 14.81 6.45
#